data_d2ddc7060da27ef68e1f6dd025484b64
#
_entry.id   d2ddc7060da27ef68e1f6dd025484b64
#
_cell.length_a   1.000
_cell.length_b   1.000
_cell.length_c   1.000
_cell.angle_alpha   90.00
_cell.angle_beta   90.00
_cell.angle_gamma   90.00
#
_symmetry.space_group_name_H-M   'P 1'
#
loop_
_entity.id
_entity.type
_entity.pdbx_description
1 polymer ?
#
loop_
_entity_poly.entity_id
_entity_poly.type
_entity_poly.pdbx_seq_one_letter_code
_entity_poly.pdbx_strand_id
1 'polypeptide(L)'
;IPYHLFLVGAGDAEYTNELKLQIANRNISAHVSFLGFKDDVRPYISQTDVGIIPTIAQEACGLSCMEYMMLGKCLITTNNGGQAEYVENGVTGLLVTPGDAAGLTAAIRTAITTKEAIGKKAKEYFDNYLSYGKFYAEILRIYKNAIK
;
A
#
# COMPACT_ATOMS: atom_id res chain seq x y z
N ILE A 1 -11.46 -9.92 -16.25
CA ILE A 1 -10.01 -9.96 -15.95
C ILE A 1 -9.81 -10.96 -14.83
N PRO A 2 -8.96 -11.99 -15.02
CA PRO A 2 -8.60 -12.90 -13.92
C PRO A 2 -7.91 -12.11 -12.81
N TYR A 3 -8.27 -12.38 -11.55
CA TYR A 3 -7.67 -11.73 -10.39
C TYR A 3 -7.55 -12.73 -9.23
N HIS A 4 -6.60 -12.44 -8.34
CA HIS A 4 -6.49 -13.11 -7.06
C HIS A 4 -6.09 -12.09 -5.99
N LEU A 5 -6.81 -12.06 -4.87
CA LEU A 5 -6.54 -11.19 -3.74
C LEU A 5 -5.78 -11.96 -2.66
N PHE A 6 -4.64 -11.46 -2.27
CA PHE A 6 -3.89 -11.95 -1.12
C PHE A 6 -4.07 -10.99 0.06
N LEU A 7 -4.58 -11.50 1.18
CA LEU A 7 -4.69 -10.79 2.44
C LEU A 7 -3.50 -11.19 3.31
N VAL A 8 -2.58 -10.25 3.53
CA VAL A 8 -1.35 -10.46 4.30
C VAL A 8 -1.44 -9.66 5.60
N GLY A 9 -1.19 -10.32 6.71
CA GLY A 9 -1.27 -9.74 8.05
C GLY A 9 -2.03 -10.63 9.00
N ALA A 10 -1.95 -10.31 10.28
CA ALA A 10 -2.80 -10.89 11.32
C ALA A 10 -3.91 -9.89 11.67
N GLY A 11 -5.09 -10.38 11.86
CA GLY A 11 -6.24 -9.60 12.28
C GLY A 11 -6.93 -10.26 13.47
N ASP A 12 -7.89 -9.55 14.04
CA ASP A 12 -8.81 -10.12 15.01
C ASP A 12 -9.55 -11.31 14.42
N ALA A 13 -9.76 -12.35 15.23
CA ALA A 13 -10.37 -13.61 14.78
C ALA A 13 -11.84 -13.42 14.36
N GLU A 14 -12.59 -12.59 15.08
CA GLU A 14 -13.99 -12.30 14.77
C GLU A 14 -14.11 -11.58 13.42
N TYR A 15 -13.34 -10.51 13.25
CA TYR A 15 -13.30 -9.78 11.98
C TYR A 15 -12.83 -10.67 10.81
N THR A 16 -11.81 -11.51 11.04
CA THR A 16 -11.34 -12.44 10.01
C THR A 16 -12.41 -13.43 9.58
N ASN A 17 -13.22 -13.95 10.54
CA ASN A 17 -14.32 -14.85 10.24
C ASN A 17 -15.46 -14.14 9.50
N GLU A 18 -15.75 -12.90 9.85
CA GLU A 18 -16.71 -12.06 9.14
C GLU A 18 -16.32 -11.87 7.68
N LEU A 19 -15.05 -11.55 7.40
CA LEU A 19 -14.54 -11.46 6.03
C LEU A 19 -14.68 -12.79 5.27
N LYS A 20 -14.36 -13.92 5.89
CA LYS A 20 -14.53 -15.25 5.27
C LYS A 20 -15.98 -15.54 4.90
N LEU A 21 -16.92 -15.18 5.78
CA LEU A 21 -18.36 -15.32 5.48
C LEU A 21 -18.79 -14.42 4.32
N GLN A 22 -18.33 -13.17 4.27
CA GLN A 22 -18.62 -12.27 3.15
C GLN A 22 -18.08 -12.82 1.82
N ILE A 23 -16.87 -13.38 1.81
CA ILE A 23 -16.23 -13.99 0.64
C ILE A 23 -17.03 -15.21 0.18
N ALA A 24 -17.44 -16.09 1.10
CA ALA A 24 -18.26 -17.27 0.79
C ALA A 24 -19.62 -16.87 0.21
N ASN A 25 -20.31 -15.92 0.85
CA ASN A 25 -21.62 -15.43 0.39
C ASN A 25 -21.60 -14.81 -1.01
N ARG A 26 -20.43 -14.30 -1.42
CA ARG A 26 -20.22 -13.72 -2.76
C ARG A 26 -19.69 -14.73 -3.78
N ASN A 27 -19.48 -15.99 -3.39
CA ASN A 27 -18.91 -17.06 -4.22
C ASN A 27 -17.54 -16.72 -4.84
N ILE A 28 -16.70 -15.99 -4.10
CA ILE A 28 -15.35 -15.57 -4.56
C ILE A 28 -14.21 -16.25 -3.79
N SER A 29 -14.49 -17.31 -3.05
CA SER A 29 -13.49 -18.01 -2.22
C SER A 29 -12.29 -18.53 -3.01
N ALA A 30 -12.49 -18.91 -4.28
CA ALA A 30 -11.40 -19.34 -5.17
C ALA A 30 -10.44 -18.20 -5.56
N HIS A 31 -10.82 -16.94 -5.32
CA HIS A 31 -10.07 -15.75 -5.73
C HIS A 31 -9.47 -14.99 -4.53
N VAL A 32 -9.55 -15.53 -3.32
CA VAL A 32 -9.04 -14.85 -2.11
C VAL A 32 -8.25 -15.82 -1.25
N SER A 33 -7.03 -15.44 -0.88
CA SER A 33 -6.19 -16.19 0.04
C SER A 33 -5.80 -15.37 1.26
N PHE A 34 -6.00 -15.93 2.46
CA PHE A 34 -5.49 -15.38 3.71
C PHE A 34 -4.10 -15.98 3.97
N LEU A 35 -3.07 -15.17 3.93
CA LEU A 35 -1.68 -15.62 4.09
C LEU A 35 -1.18 -15.50 5.53
N GLY A 36 -1.94 -14.83 6.41
CA GLY A 36 -1.53 -14.56 7.80
C GLY A 36 -0.36 -13.59 7.89
N PHE A 37 0.18 -13.45 9.10
CA PHE A 37 1.34 -12.60 9.37
C PHE A 37 2.59 -13.13 8.64
N LYS A 38 3.42 -12.21 8.18
CA LYS A 38 4.72 -12.49 7.54
C LYS A 38 5.78 -11.58 8.12
N ASP A 39 6.89 -12.14 8.57
CA ASP A 39 8.05 -11.37 9.05
C ASP A 39 8.71 -10.57 7.93
N ASP A 40 8.70 -11.11 6.71
CA ASP A 40 9.17 -10.43 5.52
C ASP A 40 8.07 -10.44 4.44
N VAL A 41 7.53 -9.28 4.14
CA VAL A 41 6.47 -9.12 3.13
C VAL A 41 7.00 -8.90 1.72
N ARG A 42 8.29 -8.61 1.55
CA ARG A 42 8.90 -8.26 0.26
C ARG A 42 8.75 -9.35 -0.82
N PRO A 43 8.89 -10.65 -0.51
CA PRO A 43 8.67 -11.71 -1.49
C PRO A 43 7.22 -11.76 -2.01
N TYR A 44 6.26 -11.39 -1.17
CA TYR A 44 4.85 -11.33 -1.53
C TYR A 44 4.55 -10.09 -2.37
N ILE A 45 5.00 -8.91 -1.94
CA ILE A 45 4.83 -7.66 -2.69
C ILE A 45 5.46 -7.77 -4.08
N SER A 46 6.66 -8.36 -4.20
CA SER A 46 7.35 -8.48 -5.49
C SER A 46 6.56 -9.29 -6.54
N GLN A 47 5.70 -10.20 -6.10
CA GLN A 47 4.86 -11.05 -6.96
C GLN A 47 3.47 -10.47 -7.23
N THR A 48 3.09 -9.37 -6.60
CA THR A 48 1.80 -8.72 -6.83
C THR A 48 1.87 -7.69 -7.97
N ASP A 49 0.75 -7.46 -8.61
CA ASP A 49 0.58 -6.41 -9.61
C ASP A 49 0.32 -5.06 -8.97
N VAL A 50 -0.52 -5.04 -7.94
CA VAL A 50 -1.00 -3.82 -7.27
C VAL A 50 -1.13 -4.07 -5.77
N GLY A 51 -0.60 -3.15 -4.96
CA GLY A 51 -0.85 -3.10 -3.53
C GLY A 51 -2.13 -2.35 -3.21
N ILE A 52 -2.87 -2.82 -2.20
CA ILE A 52 -4.10 -2.15 -1.76
C ILE A 52 -4.03 -2.00 -0.24
N ILE A 53 -4.03 -0.76 0.24
CA ILE A 53 -3.96 -0.40 1.66
C ILE A 53 -5.14 0.52 1.97
N PRO A 54 -6.37 -0.04 2.12
CA PRO A 54 -7.61 0.74 2.20
C PRO A 54 -7.93 1.10 3.66
N THR A 55 -6.98 1.64 4.40
CA THR A 55 -7.17 1.98 5.81
C THR A 55 -8.24 3.05 6.01
N ILE A 56 -9.09 2.87 7.01
CA ILE A 56 -10.11 3.84 7.41
C ILE A 56 -9.58 4.74 8.53
N ALA A 57 -8.77 4.19 9.43
CA ALA A 57 -8.14 4.94 10.50
C ALA A 57 -7.04 5.86 9.95
N GLN A 58 -6.77 6.95 10.68
CA GLN A 58 -5.60 7.77 10.38
C GLN A 58 -4.32 6.98 10.64
N GLU A 59 -3.52 6.85 9.61
CA GLU A 59 -2.20 6.19 9.67
C GLU A 59 -1.12 7.25 9.82
N ALA A 60 -0.23 7.08 10.79
CA ALA A 60 0.81 8.08 11.05
C ALA A 60 1.83 8.18 9.91
N CYS A 61 2.24 7.03 9.36
CA CYS A 61 3.30 6.97 8.35
C CYS A 61 2.96 6.05 7.17
N GLY A 62 2.26 4.93 7.40
CA GLY A 62 1.93 3.98 6.35
C GLY A 62 3.14 3.21 5.82
N LEU A 63 3.91 2.56 6.70
CA LEU A 63 5.13 1.83 6.31
C LEU A 63 4.88 0.83 5.17
N SER A 64 3.72 0.17 5.16
CA SER A 64 3.36 -0.75 4.07
C SER A 64 3.28 -0.05 2.71
N CYS A 65 2.86 1.22 2.66
CA CYS A 65 2.90 1.99 1.41
C CYS A 65 4.34 2.19 0.93
N MET A 66 5.25 2.50 1.84
CA MET A 66 6.67 2.66 1.51
C MET A 66 7.31 1.36 1.02
N GLU A 67 6.89 0.20 1.55
CA GLU A 67 7.35 -1.11 1.08
C GLU A 67 6.97 -1.38 -0.38
N TYR A 68 5.74 -1.02 -0.78
CA TYR A 68 5.32 -1.09 -2.18
C TYR A 68 6.11 -0.12 -3.07
N MET A 69 6.30 1.12 -2.64
CA MET A 69 7.10 2.12 -3.37
C MET A 69 8.56 1.67 -3.51
N MET A 70 9.17 1.15 -2.45
CA MET A 70 10.54 0.62 -2.45
C MET A 70 10.72 -0.47 -3.50
N LEU A 71 9.72 -1.31 -3.70
CA LEU A 71 9.75 -2.43 -4.66
C LEU A 71 9.22 -2.04 -6.05
N GLY A 72 8.93 -0.75 -6.27
CA GLY A 72 8.48 -0.26 -7.57
C GLY A 72 7.09 -0.78 -7.97
N LYS A 73 6.24 -1.05 -7.00
CA LYS A 73 4.88 -1.52 -7.24
C LYS A 73 3.87 -0.39 -7.17
N CYS A 74 2.88 -0.45 -8.03
CA CYS A 74 1.72 0.42 -7.94
C CYS A 74 0.98 0.13 -6.63
N LEU A 75 0.63 1.19 -5.90
CA LEU A 75 -0.19 1.06 -4.70
C LEU A 75 -1.46 1.91 -4.81
N ILE A 76 -2.53 1.43 -4.19
CA ILE A 76 -3.76 2.16 -3.96
C ILE A 76 -3.89 2.31 -2.44
N THR A 77 -4.01 3.53 -1.95
CA THR A 77 -4.19 3.81 -0.52
C THR A 77 -5.24 4.89 -0.31
N THR A 78 -5.60 5.15 0.93
CA THR A 78 -6.58 6.19 1.27
C THR A 78 -5.91 7.54 1.44
N ASN A 79 -6.65 8.61 1.18
CA ASN A 79 -6.19 9.99 1.27
C ASN A 79 -6.26 10.56 2.70
N ASN A 80 -6.14 9.71 3.73
CA ASN A 80 -6.10 10.12 5.13
C ASN A 80 -4.78 9.69 5.79
N GLY A 81 -4.27 10.52 6.67
CA GLY A 81 -3.02 10.26 7.39
C GLY A 81 -1.75 10.52 6.58
N GLY A 82 -0.60 10.09 7.12
CA GLY A 82 0.73 10.42 6.62
C GLY A 82 1.05 9.89 5.23
N GLN A 83 0.41 8.80 4.78
CA GLN A 83 0.63 8.29 3.42
C GLN A 83 0.18 9.29 2.34
N ALA A 84 -0.80 10.15 2.63
CA ALA A 84 -1.23 11.19 1.70
C ALA A 84 -0.21 12.33 1.51
N GLU A 85 0.81 12.40 2.37
CA GLU A 85 1.86 13.42 2.27
C GLU A 85 2.92 13.06 1.22
N TYR A 86 3.11 11.77 0.92
CA TYR A 86 4.15 11.31 0.00
C TYR A 86 3.63 10.49 -1.19
N VAL A 87 2.34 10.12 -1.18
CA VAL A 87 1.71 9.49 -2.35
C VAL A 87 1.01 10.56 -3.18
N GLU A 88 1.54 10.83 -4.35
CA GLU A 88 0.93 11.73 -5.33
C GLU A 88 -0.04 10.95 -6.21
N ASN A 89 -1.34 11.35 -6.18
CA ASN A 89 -2.40 10.64 -6.87
C ASN A 89 -2.19 10.61 -8.39
N GLY A 90 -2.20 9.41 -8.96
CA GLY A 90 -1.99 9.16 -10.39
C GLY A 90 -0.51 9.21 -10.83
N VAL A 91 0.42 9.53 -9.91
CA VAL A 91 1.86 9.64 -10.21
C VAL A 91 2.65 8.57 -9.46
N THR A 92 2.64 8.58 -8.14
CA THR A 92 3.38 7.62 -7.30
C THR A 92 2.48 6.58 -6.61
N GLY A 93 1.17 6.69 -6.79
CA GLY A 93 0.14 5.80 -6.30
C GLY A 93 -1.23 6.30 -6.68
N LEU A 94 -2.27 5.62 -6.23
CA LEU A 94 -3.65 6.04 -6.40
C LEU A 94 -4.27 6.29 -5.02
N LEU A 95 -4.90 7.45 -4.85
CA LEU A 95 -5.55 7.84 -3.61
C LEU A 95 -7.07 7.69 -3.72
N VAL A 96 -7.69 7.07 -2.72
CA VAL A 96 -9.14 6.90 -2.63
C VAL A 96 -9.65 7.45 -1.30
N THR A 97 -10.91 7.82 -1.24
CA THR A 97 -11.54 8.23 0.02
C THR A 97 -11.73 7.02 0.94
N PRO A 98 -11.44 7.13 2.25
CA PRO A 98 -11.70 6.06 3.21
C PRO A 98 -13.16 5.59 3.15
N GLY A 99 -13.36 4.26 3.08
CA GLY A 99 -14.70 3.67 3.03
C GLY A 99 -15.39 3.73 1.65
N ASP A 100 -14.80 4.39 0.66
CA ASP A 100 -15.37 4.47 -0.70
C ASP A 100 -15.03 3.23 -1.53
N ALA A 101 -15.88 2.22 -1.48
CA ALA A 101 -15.72 0.99 -2.26
C ALA A 101 -15.84 1.22 -3.77
N ALA A 102 -16.64 2.20 -4.21
CA ALA A 102 -16.79 2.53 -5.63
C ALA A 102 -15.51 3.21 -6.16
N GLY A 103 -14.96 4.16 -5.42
CA GLY A 103 -13.67 4.79 -5.72
C GLY A 103 -12.53 3.79 -5.73
N LEU A 104 -12.49 2.86 -4.77
CA LEU A 104 -11.50 1.78 -4.76
C LEU A 104 -11.61 0.89 -6.01
N THR A 105 -12.83 0.54 -6.41
CA THR A 105 -13.06 -0.24 -7.64
C THR A 105 -12.56 0.51 -8.88
N ALA A 106 -12.83 1.80 -8.98
CA ALA A 106 -12.34 2.65 -10.07
C ALA A 106 -10.80 2.73 -10.09
N ALA A 107 -10.18 2.90 -8.91
CA ALA A 107 -8.73 2.92 -8.77
C ALA A 107 -8.09 1.59 -9.19
N ILE A 108 -8.66 0.44 -8.80
CA ILE A 108 -8.18 -0.88 -9.25
C ILE A 108 -8.22 -0.99 -10.78
N ARG A 109 -9.30 -0.56 -11.41
CA ARG A 109 -9.41 -0.56 -12.89
C ARG A 109 -8.35 0.32 -13.55
N THR A 110 -8.09 1.50 -13.00
CA THR A 110 -7.02 2.39 -13.45
C THR A 110 -5.64 1.74 -13.29
N ALA A 111 -5.38 1.13 -12.12
CA ALA A 111 -4.12 0.48 -11.82
C ALA A 111 -3.75 -0.62 -12.83
N ILE A 112 -4.72 -1.37 -13.34
CA ILE A 112 -4.48 -2.45 -14.32
C ILE A 112 -3.69 -1.95 -15.54
N THR A 113 -3.97 -0.74 -15.99
CA THR A 113 -3.32 -0.16 -17.20
C THR A 113 -2.16 0.77 -16.89
N THR A 114 -2.04 1.24 -15.64
CA THR A 114 -1.04 2.25 -15.27
C THR A 114 0.01 1.74 -14.28
N LYS A 115 -0.11 0.50 -13.78
CA LYS A 115 0.73 -0.04 -12.71
C LYS A 115 2.23 0.08 -12.93
N GLU A 116 2.70 -0.18 -14.15
CA GLU A 116 4.13 -0.11 -14.47
C GLU A 116 4.66 1.33 -14.41
N ALA A 117 3.91 2.29 -14.97
CA ALA A 117 4.30 3.68 -14.96
C ALA A 117 4.28 4.27 -13.54
N ILE A 118 3.21 4.00 -12.78
CA ILE A 118 3.08 4.45 -11.40
C ILE A 118 4.15 3.78 -10.52
N GLY A 119 4.33 2.47 -10.63
CA GLY A 119 5.33 1.74 -9.84
C GLY A 119 6.75 2.26 -10.06
N LYS A 120 7.11 2.56 -11.30
CA LYS A 120 8.40 3.17 -11.62
C LYS A 120 8.56 4.53 -10.93
N LYS A 121 7.56 5.40 -11.00
CA LYS A 121 7.57 6.71 -10.34
C LYS A 121 7.58 6.61 -8.81
N ALA A 122 6.86 5.65 -8.25
CA ALA A 122 6.89 5.34 -6.83
C ALA A 122 8.31 4.97 -6.36
N LYS A 123 9.00 4.12 -7.12
CA LYS A 123 10.38 3.72 -6.83
C LYS A 123 11.35 4.89 -6.92
N GLU A 124 11.26 5.70 -7.98
CA GLU A 124 12.07 6.92 -8.14
C GLU A 124 11.88 7.87 -6.95
N TYR A 125 10.64 8.08 -6.53
CA TYR A 125 10.33 8.92 -5.36
C TYR A 125 10.90 8.33 -4.08
N PHE A 126 10.70 7.03 -3.83
CA PHE A 126 11.24 6.35 -2.64
C PHE A 126 12.76 6.50 -2.55
N ASP A 127 13.48 6.21 -3.63
CA ASP A 127 14.96 6.27 -3.65
C ASP A 127 15.48 7.69 -3.39
N ASN A 128 14.76 8.70 -3.87
CA ASN A 128 15.18 10.09 -3.76
C ASN A 128 14.82 10.74 -2.42
N TYR A 129 13.73 10.30 -1.76
CA TYR A 129 13.19 11.03 -0.60
C TYR A 129 12.94 10.18 0.63
N LEU A 130 12.55 8.90 0.49
CA LEU A 130 12.08 8.07 1.60
C LEU A 130 13.07 6.98 2.02
N SER A 131 14.16 6.76 1.27
CA SER A 131 15.13 5.72 1.60
C SER A 131 15.83 6.00 2.92
N TYR A 132 16.25 4.93 3.61
CA TYR A 132 16.97 5.03 4.90
C TYR A 132 18.17 5.98 4.81
N GLY A 133 18.92 5.95 3.71
CA GLY A 133 20.07 6.84 3.53
C GLY A 133 19.67 8.32 3.49
N LYS A 134 18.54 8.64 2.85
CA LYS A 134 18.00 10.03 2.81
C LYS A 134 17.50 10.47 4.17
N PHE A 135 16.72 9.62 4.84
CA PHE A 135 16.24 9.87 6.20
C PHE A 135 17.41 10.12 7.16
N TYR A 136 18.43 9.27 7.14
CA TYR A 136 19.61 9.40 8.00
C TYR A 136 20.39 10.69 7.73
N ALA A 137 20.61 11.03 6.47
CA ALA A 137 21.29 12.25 6.08
C ALA A 137 20.56 13.52 6.57
N GLU A 138 19.22 13.52 6.47
CA GLU A 138 18.39 14.63 6.92
C GLU A 138 18.40 14.77 8.46
N ILE A 139 18.30 13.69 9.20
CA ILE A 139 18.43 13.68 10.65
C ILE A 139 19.79 14.25 11.08
N LEU A 140 20.89 13.80 10.47
CA LEU A 140 22.22 14.34 10.76
C LEU A 140 22.32 15.84 10.46
N ARG A 141 21.68 16.30 9.38
CA ARG A 141 21.64 17.73 9.03
C ARG A 141 20.94 18.55 10.12
N ILE A 142 19.78 18.07 10.60
CA ILE A 142 19.02 18.71 11.66
C ILE A 142 19.85 18.80 12.94
N TYR A 143 20.47 17.70 13.38
CA TYR A 143 21.30 17.68 14.59
C TYR A 143 22.48 18.64 14.48
N LYS A 144 23.21 18.65 13.36
CA LYS A 144 24.35 19.56 13.15
C LYS A 144 23.93 21.03 13.20
N ASN A 145 22.72 21.37 12.79
CA ASN A 145 22.22 22.73 12.84
C ASN A 145 21.73 23.13 14.25
N ALA A 146 21.24 22.18 15.03
CA ALA A 146 20.76 22.42 16.39
C ALA A 146 21.88 22.59 17.43
N ILE A 147 23.10 22.13 17.13
CA ILE A 147 24.27 22.18 18.04
C ILE A 147 25.12 23.46 17.80
N LYS A 148 24.78 24.25 16.79
CA LYS A 148 25.39 25.56 16.55
C LYS A 148 24.74 26.65 17.39
#